data_241bf5b72efd42d126136556de38d3dd
#
_entry.id   241bf5b72efd42d126136556de38d3dd
#
_cell.length_a   1.000
_cell.length_b   1.000
_cell.length_c   1.000
_cell.angle_alpha   90.00
_cell.angle_beta   90.00
_cell.angle_gamma   90.00
#
_symmetry.space_group_name_H-M   'P 1'
#
loop_
_entity.id
_entity.type
_entity.pdbx_description
1 polymer ?
#
loop_
_entity_poly.entity_id
_entity_poly.type
_entity_poly.pdbx_seq_one_letter_code
_entity_poly.pdbx_strand_id
1 'polypeptide(L)'
;MAGRRIPVIKVLVSKGLADDETVAASLIDSGVVLVNGSIAQSAAHLVATSDAVVVKRPDRFVSRGGEKLEFALDHFKIDVALRNVLDAGASTGGFTDCLLQRGVGRVVAVDVGKSQMHQTIARDQRVVVCDETNIRDLENAAQLDNHGLGSIFRTRFDLVVVDLSFISLMV
;
A
#
# COMPACT_ATOMS: atom_id res chain seq x y z
N MET A 1 27.92 -20.00 27.14
CA MET A 1 27.75 -18.79 27.99
C MET A 1 26.47 -18.11 27.62
N ALA A 2 25.52 -17.96 28.55
CA ALA A 2 24.27 -17.23 28.27
C ALA A 2 24.61 -15.74 28.08
N GLY A 3 24.34 -15.21 26.90
CA GLY A 3 24.58 -13.81 26.58
C GLY A 3 23.81 -12.87 27.54
N ARG A 4 24.40 -11.73 27.83
CA ARG A 4 23.81 -10.70 28.71
C ARG A 4 22.47 -10.27 28.08
N ARG A 5 21.37 -10.44 28.82
CA ARG A 5 20.04 -9.96 28.44
C ARG A 5 19.84 -8.55 28.95
N ILE A 6 19.26 -7.71 28.12
CA ILE A 6 18.97 -6.30 28.43
C ILE A 6 17.52 -5.99 28.07
N PRO A 7 16.88 -5.01 28.73
CA PRO A 7 15.52 -4.59 28.40
C PRO A 7 15.40 -4.11 26.94
N VAL A 8 14.33 -4.51 26.25
CA VAL A 8 14.08 -4.18 24.83
C VAL A 8 14.04 -2.67 24.59
N ILE A 9 13.55 -1.88 25.56
CA ILE A 9 13.53 -0.42 25.46
C ILE A 9 14.95 0.15 25.24
N LYS A 10 15.96 -0.38 25.95
CA LYS A 10 17.37 0.05 25.77
C LYS A 10 17.94 -0.41 24.44
N VAL A 11 17.49 -1.57 23.93
CA VAL A 11 17.92 -2.09 22.63
C VAL A 11 17.37 -1.20 21.50
N LEU A 12 16.13 -0.75 21.61
CA LEU A 12 15.52 0.15 20.62
C LEU A 12 16.33 1.43 20.47
N VAL A 13 16.69 2.07 21.58
CA VAL A 13 17.50 3.31 21.56
C VAL A 13 18.91 3.01 21.04
N SER A 14 19.57 1.97 21.55
CA SER A 14 20.96 1.67 21.16
C SER A 14 21.12 1.25 19.68
N LYS A 15 20.07 0.71 19.06
CA LYS A 15 20.03 0.37 17.63
C LYS A 15 19.52 1.52 16.75
N GLY A 16 19.19 2.68 17.30
CA GLY A 16 18.62 3.81 16.55
C GLY A 16 17.22 3.54 16.01
N LEU A 17 16.48 2.60 16.62
CA LEU A 17 15.10 2.27 16.27
C LEU A 17 14.09 3.20 16.97
N ALA A 18 14.55 3.90 18.02
CA ALA A 18 13.84 4.97 18.73
C ALA A 18 14.86 6.02 19.13
N ASP A 19 14.46 7.30 19.12
CA ASP A 19 15.33 8.43 19.45
C ASP A 19 15.67 8.45 20.96
N ASP A 20 14.72 8.07 21.80
CA ASP A 20 14.86 8.00 23.26
C ASP A 20 13.97 6.90 23.87
N GLU A 21 14.05 6.71 25.20
CA GLU A 21 13.25 5.72 25.92
C GLU A 21 11.75 6.05 25.92
N THR A 22 11.36 7.30 25.81
CA THR A 22 9.94 7.73 25.75
C THR A 22 9.32 7.27 24.43
N VAL A 23 10.01 7.53 23.31
CA VAL A 23 9.61 7.05 21.99
C VAL A 23 9.60 5.51 21.95
N ALA A 24 10.63 4.88 22.51
CA ALA A 24 10.70 3.42 22.60
C ALA A 24 9.52 2.81 23.39
N ALA A 25 9.15 3.42 24.52
CA ALA A 25 7.99 2.98 25.31
C ALA A 25 6.68 3.08 24.50
N SER A 26 6.46 4.21 23.83
CA SER A 26 5.27 4.41 22.96
C SER A 26 5.18 3.38 21.84
N LEU A 27 6.31 3.03 21.21
CA LEU A 27 6.37 1.97 20.19
C LEU A 27 6.02 0.59 20.77
N ILE A 28 6.48 0.28 21.99
CA ILE A 28 6.16 -0.98 22.65
C ILE A 28 4.67 -1.04 23.01
N ASP A 29 4.14 0.03 23.60
CA ASP A 29 2.73 0.12 24.01
C ASP A 29 1.77 0.04 22.81
N SER A 30 2.18 0.55 21.64
CA SER A 30 1.43 0.43 20.39
C SER A 30 1.51 -0.97 19.74
N GLY A 31 2.30 -1.92 20.33
CA GLY A 31 2.40 -3.29 19.86
C GLY A 31 3.16 -3.47 18.54
N VAL A 32 3.93 -2.46 18.11
CA VAL A 32 4.67 -2.50 16.82
C VAL A 32 6.10 -3.03 16.96
N VAL A 33 6.57 -3.28 18.18
CA VAL A 33 7.91 -3.83 18.44
C VAL A 33 7.86 -5.36 18.43
N LEU A 34 8.66 -5.97 17.56
CA LEU A 34 8.79 -7.43 17.47
C LEU A 34 10.18 -7.88 17.95
N VAL A 35 10.19 -8.93 18.76
CA VAL A 35 11.40 -9.66 19.18
C VAL A 35 11.31 -11.09 18.64
N ASN A 36 12.21 -11.47 17.75
CA ASN A 36 12.18 -12.77 17.06
C ASN A 36 10.80 -13.09 16.43
N GLY A 37 10.11 -12.08 15.90
CA GLY A 37 8.80 -12.19 15.25
C GLY A 37 7.60 -12.13 16.22
N SER A 38 7.80 -12.10 17.54
CA SER A 38 6.72 -11.98 18.54
C SER A 38 6.66 -10.56 19.11
N ILE A 39 5.44 -10.06 19.40
CA ILE A 39 5.25 -8.71 19.95
C ILE A 39 5.92 -8.62 21.35
N ALA A 40 6.73 -7.58 21.56
CA ALA A 40 7.28 -7.25 22.86
C ALA A 40 6.16 -6.77 23.79
N GLN A 41 5.95 -7.49 24.91
CA GLN A 41 4.80 -7.24 25.79
C GLN A 41 5.02 -6.10 26.80
N SER A 42 6.27 -5.68 27.03
CA SER A 42 6.59 -4.60 27.95
C SER A 42 7.99 -4.03 27.69
N ALA A 43 8.24 -2.82 28.19
CA ALA A 43 9.55 -2.17 28.13
C ALA A 43 10.67 -2.99 28.83
N ALA A 44 10.28 -3.78 29.83
CA ALA A 44 11.17 -4.66 30.60
C ALA A 44 11.44 -6.02 29.94
N HIS A 45 10.83 -6.31 28.78
CA HIS A 45 11.07 -7.55 28.04
C HIS A 45 12.56 -7.73 27.78
N LEU A 46 13.14 -8.81 28.33
CA LEU A 46 14.57 -9.04 28.25
C LEU A 46 14.96 -9.73 26.94
N VAL A 47 15.85 -9.11 26.19
CA VAL A 47 16.35 -9.60 24.89
C VAL A 47 17.84 -9.87 24.96
N ALA A 48 18.31 -10.90 24.27
CA ALA A 48 19.72 -11.17 24.07
C ALA A 48 20.26 -10.29 22.93
N THR A 49 21.57 -10.09 22.87
CA THR A 49 22.22 -9.33 21.78
C THR A 49 22.04 -9.98 20.41
N SER A 50 21.78 -11.28 20.37
CA SER A 50 21.49 -12.07 19.16
C SER A 50 20.05 -12.01 18.70
N ASP A 51 19.13 -11.50 19.53
CA ASP A 51 17.71 -11.46 19.20
C ASP A 51 17.43 -10.41 18.11
N ALA A 52 16.60 -10.78 17.13
CA ALA A 52 16.12 -9.87 16.11
C ALA A 52 15.05 -8.94 16.73
N VAL A 53 15.40 -7.67 16.92
CA VAL A 53 14.46 -6.63 17.36
C VAL A 53 14.11 -5.74 16.17
N VAL A 54 12.84 -5.67 15.83
CA VAL A 54 12.29 -4.93 14.69
C VAL A 54 11.11 -4.07 15.14
N VAL A 55 11.04 -2.84 14.64
CA VAL A 55 9.84 -2.01 14.76
C VAL A 55 9.04 -2.18 13.49
N LYS A 56 7.87 -2.84 13.60
CA LYS A 56 6.92 -2.95 12.50
C LYS A 56 6.21 -1.60 12.37
N ARG A 57 6.67 -0.78 11.44
CA ARG A 57 5.90 0.41 11.08
C ARG A 57 4.59 -0.05 10.44
N PRO A 58 3.45 0.58 10.75
CA PRO A 58 2.23 0.31 10.00
C PRO A 58 2.53 0.53 8.52
N ASP A 59 2.07 -0.39 7.70
CA ASP A 59 2.22 -0.26 6.26
C ASP A 59 1.56 1.06 5.85
N ARG A 60 2.29 1.91 5.14
CA ARG A 60 1.80 3.23 4.71
C ARG A 60 0.65 3.10 3.70
N PHE A 61 0.67 2.03 2.93
CA PHE A 61 -0.31 1.71 1.92
C PHE A 61 -0.88 0.31 2.17
N VAL A 62 -2.06 0.04 1.65
CA VAL A 62 -2.72 -1.26 1.76
C VAL A 62 -1.93 -2.41 1.14
N SER A 63 -0.91 -2.11 0.33
CA SER A 63 0.08 -3.08 -0.17
C SER A 63 1.36 -2.39 -0.61
N ARG A 64 2.43 -3.19 -0.83
CA ARG A 64 3.74 -2.72 -1.32
C ARG A 64 3.67 -2.03 -2.70
N GLY A 65 2.60 -2.26 -3.46
CA GLY A 65 2.35 -1.54 -4.70
C GLY A 65 2.35 -0.03 -4.52
N GLY A 66 1.74 0.46 -3.42
CA GLY A 66 1.73 1.90 -3.12
C GLY A 66 3.11 2.54 -3.02
N GLU A 67 4.08 1.83 -2.44
CA GLU A 67 5.48 2.30 -2.36
C GLU A 67 6.14 2.38 -3.75
N LYS A 68 5.83 1.43 -4.65
CA LYS A 68 6.34 1.44 -6.04
C LYS A 68 5.85 2.67 -6.78
N LEU A 69 4.52 2.93 -6.70
CA LEU A 69 3.93 4.08 -7.38
C LEU A 69 4.42 5.39 -6.77
N GLU A 70 4.51 5.48 -5.46
CA GLU A 70 5.04 6.66 -4.78
C GLU A 70 6.44 7.00 -5.28
N PHE A 71 7.34 6.01 -5.31
CA PHE A 71 8.69 6.20 -5.83
C PHE A 71 8.68 6.71 -7.28
N ALA A 72 7.83 6.14 -8.15
CA ALA A 72 7.74 6.55 -9.54
C ALA A 72 7.23 8.00 -9.69
N LEU A 73 6.15 8.36 -8.96
CA LEU A 73 5.59 9.71 -9.01
C LEU A 73 6.61 10.76 -8.53
N ASP A 74 7.36 10.45 -7.46
CA ASP A 74 8.39 11.35 -6.93
C ASP A 74 9.58 11.48 -7.89
N HIS A 75 10.07 10.34 -8.42
CA HIS A 75 11.20 10.31 -9.34
C HIS A 75 10.92 11.09 -10.62
N PHE A 76 9.75 10.90 -11.21
CA PHE A 76 9.35 11.57 -12.45
C PHE A 76 8.67 12.93 -12.20
N LYS A 77 8.49 13.35 -10.94
CA LYS A 77 7.83 14.60 -10.54
C LYS A 77 6.42 14.73 -11.13
N ILE A 78 5.66 13.64 -11.09
CA ILE A 78 4.30 13.61 -11.61
C ILE A 78 3.34 14.03 -10.48
N ASP A 79 2.66 15.14 -10.66
CA ASP A 79 1.57 15.57 -9.79
C ASP A 79 0.27 14.89 -10.24
N VAL A 80 -0.45 14.28 -9.30
CA VAL A 80 -1.72 13.58 -9.53
C VAL A 80 -2.92 14.28 -8.89
N ALA A 81 -2.70 15.41 -8.21
CA ALA A 81 -3.76 16.12 -7.52
C ALA A 81 -4.89 16.49 -8.49
N LEU A 82 -6.13 16.21 -8.08
CA LEU A 82 -7.37 16.48 -8.83
C LEU A 82 -7.50 15.80 -10.20
N ARG A 83 -6.55 14.93 -10.58
CA ARG A 83 -6.59 14.22 -11.88
C ARG A 83 -7.61 13.08 -11.87
N ASN A 84 -8.04 12.71 -13.08
CA ASN A 84 -8.79 11.48 -13.36
C ASN A 84 -7.81 10.39 -13.82
N VAL A 85 -7.64 9.33 -13.02
CA VAL A 85 -6.59 8.33 -13.23
C VAL A 85 -7.21 6.96 -13.47
N LEU A 86 -6.65 6.21 -14.42
CA LEU A 86 -6.92 4.79 -14.62
C LEU A 86 -5.82 3.98 -13.93
N ASP A 87 -6.21 3.09 -13.02
CA ASP A 87 -5.33 2.10 -12.37
C ASP A 87 -5.60 0.72 -12.99
N ALA A 88 -4.69 0.26 -13.84
CA ALA A 88 -4.81 -1.00 -14.56
C ALA A 88 -4.01 -2.10 -13.85
N GLY A 89 -4.72 -3.10 -13.32
CA GLY A 89 -4.17 -4.13 -12.44
C GLY A 89 -4.20 -3.70 -10.98
N ALA A 90 -5.34 -3.16 -10.54
CA ALA A 90 -5.49 -2.54 -9.23
C ALA A 90 -5.28 -3.52 -8.05
N SER A 91 -5.61 -4.82 -8.24
CA SER A 91 -5.45 -5.87 -7.23
C SER A 91 -5.97 -5.43 -5.86
N THR A 92 -5.13 -5.45 -4.81
CA THR A 92 -5.51 -5.03 -3.45
C THR A 92 -5.67 -3.52 -3.27
N GLY A 93 -5.36 -2.72 -4.28
CA GLY A 93 -5.54 -1.27 -4.27
C GLY A 93 -4.31 -0.47 -3.82
N GLY A 94 -3.11 -1.03 -3.88
CA GLY A 94 -1.90 -0.33 -3.45
C GLY A 94 -1.62 0.94 -4.25
N PHE A 95 -1.74 0.90 -5.58
CA PHE A 95 -1.59 2.07 -6.44
C PHE A 95 -2.71 3.08 -6.19
N THR A 96 -3.96 2.61 -6.15
CA THR A 96 -5.12 3.45 -5.84
C THR A 96 -4.97 4.17 -4.50
N ASP A 97 -4.51 3.49 -3.44
CA ASP A 97 -4.24 4.09 -2.12
C ASP A 97 -3.20 5.21 -2.19
N CYS A 98 -2.09 4.97 -2.90
CA CYS A 98 -1.08 5.99 -3.13
C CYS A 98 -1.66 7.23 -3.84
N LEU A 99 -2.47 7.03 -4.87
CA LEU A 99 -3.15 8.10 -5.59
C LEU A 99 -4.11 8.89 -4.67
N LEU A 100 -4.89 8.18 -3.85
CA LEU A 100 -5.83 8.79 -2.90
C LEU A 100 -5.12 9.66 -1.86
N GLN A 101 -4.01 9.16 -1.29
CA GLN A 101 -3.20 9.90 -0.33
C GLN A 101 -2.53 11.15 -0.95
N ARG A 102 -2.33 11.15 -2.28
CA ARG A 102 -1.78 12.28 -3.04
C ARG A 102 -2.86 13.22 -3.62
N GLY A 103 -4.11 13.06 -3.20
CA GLY A 103 -5.17 13.99 -3.54
C GLY A 103 -5.73 13.85 -4.96
N VAL A 104 -5.68 12.66 -5.56
CA VAL A 104 -6.32 12.40 -6.85
C VAL A 104 -7.80 12.78 -6.83
N GLY A 105 -8.31 13.29 -7.94
CA GLY A 105 -9.72 13.66 -8.07
C GLY A 105 -10.62 12.43 -8.25
N ARG A 106 -10.19 11.47 -9.06
CA ARG A 106 -10.91 10.21 -9.32
C ARG A 106 -9.95 9.12 -9.74
N VAL A 107 -10.24 7.87 -9.31
CA VAL A 107 -9.57 6.66 -9.80
C VAL A 107 -10.60 5.70 -10.35
N VAL A 108 -10.37 5.20 -11.56
CA VAL A 108 -11.04 4.02 -12.10
C VAL A 108 -10.06 2.87 -11.98
N ALA A 109 -10.36 1.92 -11.10
CA ALA A 109 -9.50 0.80 -10.76
C ALA A 109 -10.02 -0.47 -11.45
N VAL A 110 -9.22 -1.02 -12.37
CA VAL A 110 -9.58 -2.16 -13.21
C VAL A 110 -8.76 -3.36 -12.83
N ASP A 111 -9.41 -4.51 -12.60
CA ASP A 111 -8.74 -5.77 -12.37
C ASP A 111 -9.55 -6.95 -12.92
N VAL A 112 -8.87 -8.01 -13.38
CA VAL A 112 -9.50 -9.26 -13.81
C VAL A 112 -9.97 -10.11 -12.63
N GLY A 113 -9.45 -9.85 -11.45
CA GLY A 113 -9.86 -10.50 -10.20
C GLY A 113 -11.20 -9.99 -9.70
N LYS A 114 -11.69 -10.64 -8.66
CA LYS A 114 -12.96 -10.29 -8.03
C LYS A 114 -12.75 -9.96 -6.57
N SER A 115 -13.30 -8.80 -6.13
CA SER A 115 -13.35 -8.37 -4.72
C SER A 115 -11.97 -8.42 -4.01
N GLN A 116 -10.90 -8.12 -4.74
CA GLN A 116 -9.53 -8.13 -4.18
C GLN A 116 -9.20 -6.83 -3.47
N MET A 117 -9.82 -5.73 -3.87
CA MET A 117 -9.51 -4.39 -3.36
C MET A 117 -9.82 -4.28 -1.87
N HIS A 118 -8.90 -3.67 -1.12
CA HIS A 118 -9.09 -3.42 0.31
C HIS A 118 -10.33 -2.57 0.56
N GLN A 119 -11.15 -2.95 1.55
CA GLN A 119 -12.47 -2.34 1.76
C GLN A 119 -12.43 -0.83 1.99
N THR A 120 -11.41 -0.30 2.65
CA THR A 120 -11.29 1.15 2.89
C THR A 120 -11.09 1.90 1.59
N ILE A 121 -10.34 1.33 0.64
CA ILE A 121 -10.08 1.91 -0.68
C ILE A 121 -11.34 1.81 -1.55
N ALA A 122 -11.97 0.65 -1.59
CA ALA A 122 -13.17 0.43 -2.39
C ALA A 122 -14.38 1.31 -1.96
N ARG A 123 -14.40 1.79 -0.71
CA ARG A 123 -15.45 2.67 -0.18
C ARG A 123 -15.17 4.16 -0.36
N ASP A 124 -14.00 4.55 -0.83
CA ASP A 124 -13.71 5.96 -1.09
C ASP A 124 -14.55 6.44 -2.30
N GLN A 125 -15.25 7.56 -2.13
CA GLN A 125 -16.16 8.10 -3.15
C GLN A 125 -15.46 8.49 -4.46
N ARG A 126 -14.14 8.67 -4.44
CA ARG A 126 -13.33 8.97 -5.62
C ARG A 126 -12.98 7.72 -6.42
N VAL A 127 -13.23 6.51 -5.89
CA VAL A 127 -12.82 5.23 -6.49
C VAL A 127 -14.02 4.57 -7.16
N VAL A 128 -13.82 4.17 -8.41
CA VAL A 128 -14.73 3.30 -9.15
C VAL A 128 -14.01 1.97 -9.36
N VAL A 129 -14.51 0.90 -8.73
CA VAL A 129 -13.94 -0.44 -8.86
C VAL A 129 -14.60 -1.16 -10.04
N CYS A 130 -13.78 -1.65 -10.96
CA CYS A 130 -14.20 -2.45 -12.12
C CYS A 130 -13.52 -3.82 -12.03
N ASP A 131 -14.10 -4.69 -11.20
CA ASP A 131 -13.68 -6.09 -11.06
C ASP A 131 -14.06 -6.92 -12.31
N GLU A 132 -13.45 -8.10 -12.45
CA GLU A 132 -13.72 -9.05 -13.55
C GLU A 132 -13.62 -8.38 -14.94
N THR A 133 -12.79 -7.34 -15.04
CA THR A 133 -12.65 -6.52 -16.27
C THR A 133 -11.23 -6.63 -16.81
N ASN A 134 -11.10 -7.12 -18.03
CA ASN A 134 -9.80 -7.16 -18.70
C ASN A 134 -9.52 -5.80 -19.35
N ILE A 135 -8.35 -5.23 -19.09
CA ILE A 135 -7.93 -3.94 -19.69
C ILE A 135 -7.96 -3.98 -21.23
N ARG A 136 -7.75 -5.13 -21.85
CA ARG A 136 -7.82 -5.32 -23.31
C ARG A 136 -9.23 -5.13 -23.86
N ASP A 137 -10.24 -5.40 -23.05
CA ASP A 137 -11.64 -5.32 -23.47
C ASP A 137 -12.15 -3.87 -23.47
N LEU A 138 -11.36 -2.92 -22.95
CA LEU A 138 -11.73 -1.50 -22.90
C LEU A 138 -11.88 -0.87 -24.31
N GLU A 139 -11.29 -1.46 -25.34
CA GLU A 139 -11.47 -1.04 -26.73
C GLU A 139 -12.84 -1.48 -27.30
N ASN A 140 -13.49 -2.45 -26.66
CA ASN A 140 -14.76 -3.00 -27.14
C ASN A 140 -15.95 -2.33 -26.40
N ALA A 141 -16.43 -1.23 -26.96
CA ALA A 141 -17.55 -0.45 -26.41
C ALA A 141 -18.81 -1.29 -26.10
N ALA A 142 -19.08 -2.34 -26.91
CA ALA A 142 -20.25 -3.20 -26.72
C ALA A 142 -20.12 -4.08 -25.45
N GLN A 143 -18.92 -4.57 -25.12
CA GLN A 143 -18.68 -5.31 -23.88
C GLN A 143 -18.78 -4.38 -22.67
N LEU A 144 -18.22 -3.19 -22.73
CA LEU A 144 -18.31 -2.20 -21.67
C LEU A 144 -19.73 -1.77 -21.35
N ASP A 145 -20.57 -1.60 -22.36
CA ASP A 145 -21.98 -1.21 -22.18
C ASP A 145 -22.79 -2.36 -21.53
N ASN A 146 -22.49 -3.63 -21.84
CA ASN A 146 -23.11 -4.79 -21.19
C ASN A 146 -22.83 -4.87 -19.69
N HIS A 147 -21.69 -4.36 -19.25
CA HIS A 147 -21.31 -4.29 -17.82
C HIS A 147 -21.65 -2.94 -17.16
N GLY A 148 -22.33 -2.03 -17.88
CA GLY A 148 -22.63 -0.67 -17.39
C GLY A 148 -21.41 0.24 -17.25
N LEU A 149 -20.27 -0.16 -17.81
CA LEU A 149 -18.98 0.53 -17.67
C LEU A 149 -18.73 1.53 -18.81
N GLY A 150 -19.52 1.51 -19.90
CA GLY A 150 -19.27 2.31 -21.09
C GLY A 150 -19.15 3.81 -20.82
N SER A 151 -19.99 4.37 -19.95
CA SER A 151 -19.92 5.79 -19.59
C SER A 151 -18.65 6.14 -18.81
N ILE A 152 -18.11 5.20 -18.01
CA ILE A 152 -16.91 5.39 -17.20
C ILE A 152 -15.68 5.53 -18.11
N PHE A 153 -15.56 4.65 -19.09
CA PHE A 153 -14.40 4.61 -19.99
C PHE A 153 -14.47 5.59 -21.16
N ARG A 154 -15.61 6.21 -21.42
CA ARG A 154 -15.72 7.37 -22.35
C ARG A 154 -15.16 8.66 -21.73
N THR A 155 -14.87 8.67 -20.44
CA THR A 155 -14.24 9.80 -19.77
C THR A 155 -12.74 9.81 -20.09
N ARG A 156 -12.19 10.97 -20.40
CA ARG A 156 -10.74 11.10 -20.62
C ARG A 156 -9.99 10.91 -19.31
N PHE A 157 -8.95 10.09 -19.34
CA PHE A 157 -7.99 9.95 -18.24
C PHE A 157 -6.80 10.89 -18.47
N ASP A 158 -6.34 11.53 -17.39
CA ASP A 158 -5.17 12.41 -17.39
C ASP A 158 -3.88 11.64 -17.18
N LEU A 159 -3.99 10.43 -16.58
CA LEU A 159 -2.90 9.53 -16.30
C LEU A 159 -3.40 8.08 -16.28
N VAL A 160 -2.54 7.17 -16.72
CA VAL A 160 -2.73 5.73 -16.58
C VAL A 160 -1.55 5.18 -15.79
N VAL A 161 -1.83 4.43 -14.73
CA VAL A 161 -0.84 3.65 -13.98
C VAL A 161 -1.10 2.18 -14.21
N VAL A 162 -0.02 1.38 -14.35
CA VAL A 162 -0.13 -0.01 -14.80
C VAL A 162 0.82 -0.89 -13.98
N ASP A 163 0.29 -1.92 -13.32
CA ASP A 163 1.08 -2.98 -12.65
C ASP A 163 0.40 -4.34 -12.96
N LEU A 164 0.58 -4.83 -14.17
CA LEU A 164 -0.03 -6.06 -14.66
C LEU A 164 0.90 -7.26 -14.49
N SER A 165 0.36 -8.36 -13.98
CA SER A 165 1.07 -9.64 -13.88
C SER A 165 0.71 -10.55 -15.05
N PHE A 166 1.69 -11.34 -15.54
CA PHE A 166 1.49 -12.39 -16.56
C PHE A 166 1.02 -11.92 -17.94
N ILE A 167 1.19 -10.63 -18.26
CA ILE A 167 0.82 -10.08 -19.57
C ILE A 167 1.97 -9.24 -20.13
N SER A 168 2.21 -9.35 -21.45
CA SER A 168 3.11 -8.45 -22.16
C SER A 168 2.40 -7.12 -22.42
N LEU A 169 3.08 -6.01 -22.16
CA LEU A 169 2.60 -4.67 -22.56
C LEU A 169 2.85 -4.38 -24.06
N MET A 170 3.55 -5.31 -24.74
CA MET A 170 3.86 -5.21 -26.17
C MET A 170 3.01 -6.20 -26.98
N VAL A 171 1.71 -6.00 -27.00
CA VAL A 171 0.77 -6.77 -27.83
C VAL A 171 0.08 -5.86 -28.79
#